data_662fa24accc9d28bd51cc9411085f2a8
#
_entry.id   662fa24accc9d28bd51cc9411085f2a8
#
_cell.length_a   1.000
_cell.length_b   1.000
_cell.length_c   1.000
_cell.angle_alpha   90.00
_cell.angle_beta   90.00
_cell.angle_gamma   90.00
#
_symmetry.space_group_name_H-M   'P 1'
#
loop_
_entity.id
_entity.type
_entity.pdbx_description
1 polymer ?
#
loop_
_entity_poly.entity_id
_entity_poly.type
_entity_poly.pdbx_seq_one_letter_code
_entity_poly.pdbx_strand_id
1 'polypeptide(L)'
;MANAKEIQDRMKSINDTLKITNAMYMISSSKLKKSKKMLTDTEPYFFTLQSEMSRILRHLPDLDSIYFRSTDEIPEEEKRIAYMVVTADKGLAGSYNHNILKIAEEELAKHPKRQLYVLGEVGRHYLDRKSVV
;
A
#
# COMPACT_ATOMS: atom_id res chain seq x y z
N MET A 1 8.67 6.65 -47.52
CA MET A 1 8.80 5.19 -47.36
C MET A 1 9.84 4.93 -46.26
N ALA A 2 9.49 4.19 -45.24
CA ALA A 2 10.46 3.83 -44.18
C ALA A 2 11.58 2.99 -44.80
N ASN A 3 12.82 3.34 -44.54
CA ASN A 3 13.97 2.60 -45.05
C ASN A 3 14.04 1.24 -44.34
N ALA A 4 14.37 0.16 -45.09
CA ALA A 4 14.51 -1.20 -44.54
C ALA A 4 15.44 -1.26 -43.32
N LYS A 5 16.47 -0.42 -43.29
CA LYS A 5 17.38 -0.26 -42.17
C LYS A 5 16.65 0.29 -40.90
N GLU A 6 15.79 1.29 -41.08
CA GLU A 6 15.00 1.85 -39.96
C GLU A 6 14.07 0.80 -39.35
N ILE A 7 13.46 -0.04 -40.16
CA ILE A 7 12.61 -1.15 -39.69
C ILE A 7 13.43 -2.18 -38.92
N GLN A 8 14.61 -2.53 -39.41
CA GLN A 8 15.52 -3.44 -38.72
C GLN A 8 15.99 -2.90 -37.36
N ASP A 9 16.33 -1.62 -37.30
CA ASP A 9 16.75 -0.96 -36.04
C ASP A 9 15.59 -0.93 -35.04
N ARG A 10 14.37 -0.67 -35.48
CA ARG A 10 13.17 -0.74 -34.63
C ARG A 10 12.89 -2.17 -34.15
N MET A 11 12.99 -3.17 -35.00
CA MET A 11 12.84 -4.58 -34.60
C MET A 11 13.87 -4.98 -33.54
N LYS A 12 15.12 -4.57 -33.70
CA LYS A 12 16.18 -4.81 -32.71
C LYS A 12 15.85 -4.15 -31.38
N SER A 13 15.46 -2.88 -31.40
CA SER A 13 15.07 -2.13 -30.18
C SER A 13 13.88 -2.77 -29.46
N ILE A 14 12.87 -3.23 -30.19
CA ILE A 14 11.71 -3.93 -29.60
C ILE A 14 12.15 -5.25 -28.97
N ASN A 15 13.00 -6.03 -29.65
CA ASN A 15 13.50 -7.29 -29.09
C ASN A 15 14.34 -7.08 -27.82
N ASP A 16 15.14 -6.03 -27.77
CA ASP A 16 15.94 -5.73 -26.58
C ASP A 16 15.03 -5.25 -25.43
N THR A 17 14.02 -4.44 -25.72
CA THR A 17 12.98 -4.04 -24.74
C THR A 17 12.21 -5.25 -24.22
N LEU A 18 11.88 -6.21 -25.09
CA LEU A 18 11.20 -7.46 -24.70
C LEU A 18 12.05 -8.28 -23.71
N LYS A 19 13.36 -8.41 -23.96
CA LYS A 19 14.27 -9.12 -23.05
C LYS A 19 14.31 -8.46 -21.67
N ILE A 20 14.40 -7.12 -21.62
CA ILE A 20 14.37 -6.36 -20.36
C ILE A 20 13.05 -6.58 -19.63
N THR A 21 11.93 -6.47 -20.34
CA THR A 21 10.59 -6.65 -19.77
C THR A 21 10.41 -8.06 -19.19
N ASN A 22 10.88 -9.08 -19.91
CA ASN A 22 10.83 -10.46 -19.43
C ASN A 22 11.69 -10.65 -18.16
N ALA A 23 12.87 -10.06 -18.10
CA ALA A 23 13.71 -10.09 -16.89
C ALA A 23 13.00 -9.41 -15.70
N MET A 24 12.39 -8.25 -15.92
CA MET A 24 11.59 -7.55 -14.90
C MET A 24 10.39 -8.39 -14.45
N TYR A 25 9.70 -9.05 -15.36
CA TYR A 25 8.60 -9.96 -15.05
C TYR A 25 9.05 -11.11 -14.14
N MET A 26 10.16 -11.75 -14.46
CA MET A 26 10.71 -12.86 -13.67
C MET A 26 11.08 -12.42 -12.24
N ILE A 27 11.74 -11.25 -12.10
CA ILE A 27 12.11 -10.69 -10.80
C ILE A 27 10.85 -10.35 -9.99
N SER A 28 9.88 -9.71 -10.61
CA SER A 28 8.63 -9.30 -9.96
C SER A 28 7.81 -10.51 -9.51
N SER A 29 7.71 -11.55 -10.36
CA SER A 29 7.03 -12.80 -10.03
C SER A 29 7.70 -13.53 -8.86
N SER A 30 9.04 -13.55 -8.82
CA SER A 30 9.77 -14.14 -7.70
C SER A 30 9.52 -13.38 -6.38
N LYS A 31 9.56 -12.04 -6.42
CA LYS A 31 9.24 -11.21 -5.26
C LYS A 31 7.81 -11.41 -4.78
N LEU A 32 6.85 -11.47 -5.70
CA LEU A 32 5.44 -11.72 -5.38
C LEU A 32 5.25 -13.07 -4.68
N LYS A 33 5.90 -14.13 -5.20
CA LYS A 33 5.86 -15.46 -4.59
C LYS A 33 6.42 -15.45 -3.16
N LYS A 34 7.54 -14.75 -2.94
CA LYS A 34 8.14 -14.59 -1.61
C LYS A 34 7.20 -13.84 -0.65
N SER A 35 6.62 -12.73 -1.10
CA SER A 35 5.68 -11.95 -0.29
C SER A 35 4.41 -12.72 0.06
N LYS A 36 3.84 -13.47 -0.90
CA LYS A 36 2.70 -14.35 -0.64
C LYS A 36 3.03 -15.43 0.39
N LYS A 37 4.22 -16.03 0.30
CA LYS A 37 4.64 -17.01 1.30
C LYS A 37 4.73 -16.39 2.69
N MET A 38 5.35 -15.23 2.82
CA MET A 38 5.45 -14.52 4.11
C MET A 38 4.05 -14.21 4.70
N LEU A 39 3.11 -13.82 3.85
CA LEU A 39 1.72 -13.59 4.28
C LEU A 39 1.12 -14.90 4.81
N THR A 40 1.16 -15.98 4.04
CA THR A 40 0.62 -17.29 4.43
C THR A 40 1.26 -17.82 5.72
N ASP A 41 2.56 -17.58 5.92
CA ASP A 41 3.26 -18.00 7.13
C ASP A 41 2.85 -17.16 8.37
N THR A 42 2.39 -15.92 8.16
CA THR A 42 2.00 -14.98 9.23
C THR A 42 0.50 -15.05 9.58
N GLU A 43 -0.35 -15.35 8.61
CA GLU A 43 -1.82 -15.41 8.80
C GLU A 43 -2.28 -16.27 9.97
N PRO A 44 -1.78 -17.51 10.19
CA PRO A 44 -2.23 -18.34 11.30
C PRO A 44 -1.97 -17.69 12.66
N TYR A 45 -0.81 -17.03 12.82
CA TYR A 45 -0.47 -16.31 14.04
C TYR A 45 -1.46 -15.16 14.28
N PHE A 46 -1.74 -14.35 13.25
CA PHE A 46 -2.67 -13.24 13.34
C PHE A 46 -4.08 -13.69 13.75
N PHE A 47 -4.63 -14.70 13.09
CA PHE A 47 -5.97 -15.20 13.40
C PHE A 47 -6.06 -15.86 14.77
N THR A 48 -5.00 -16.56 15.21
CA THR A 48 -4.94 -17.11 16.55
C THR A 48 -4.96 -15.99 17.59
N LEU A 49 -4.18 -14.95 17.40
CA LEU A 49 -4.13 -13.80 18.30
C LEU A 49 -5.48 -13.08 18.38
N GLN A 50 -6.13 -12.86 17.25
CA GLN A 50 -7.47 -12.26 17.16
C GLN A 50 -8.52 -13.11 17.89
N SER A 51 -8.45 -14.43 17.73
CA SER A 51 -9.35 -15.37 18.43
C SER A 51 -9.14 -15.32 19.94
N GLU A 52 -7.90 -15.31 20.41
CA GLU A 52 -7.58 -15.23 21.84
C GLU A 52 -8.02 -13.89 22.44
N MET A 53 -7.78 -12.79 21.75
CA MET A 53 -8.27 -11.46 22.19
C MET A 53 -9.79 -11.44 22.31
N SER A 54 -10.49 -11.96 21.31
CA SER A 54 -11.96 -12.06 21.34
C SER A 54 -12.46 -12.97 22.47
N ARG A 55 -11.72 -14.02 22.80
CA ARG A 55 -12.02 -14.91 23.94
C ARG A 55 -11.86 -14.18 25.27
N ILE A 56 -10.77 -13.47 25.45
CA ILE A 56 -10.51 -12.68 26.67
C ILE A 56 -11.61 -11.66 26.89
N LEU A 57 -11.98 -10.88 25.86
CA LEU A 57 -13.04 -9.87 25.96
C LEU A 57 -14.40 -10.44 26.30
N ARG A 58 -14.71 -11.67 25.86
CA ARG A 58 -15.96 -12.36 26.25
C ARG A 58 -15.98 -12.80 27.71
N HIS A 59 -14.82 -13.10 28.29
CA HIS A 59 -14.73 -13.51 29.71
C HIS A 59 -14.55 -12.33 30.66
N LEU A 60 -14.09 -11.19 30.15
CA LEU A 60 -13.82 -9.98 30.92
C LEU A 60 -14.52 -8.78 30.23
N PRO A 61 -15.86 -8.73 30.23
CA PRO A 61 -16.59 -7.67 29.52
C PRO A 61 -16.34 -6.26 30.09
N ASP A 62 -16.00 -6.17 31.38
CA ASP A 62 -15.73 -4.90 32.07
C ASP A 62 -14.24 -4.51 32.07
N LEU A 63 -13.46 -5.05 31.16
CA LEU A 63 -12.03 -4.75 31.05
C LEU A 63 -11.83 -3.27 30.62
N ASP A 64 -11.52 -2.41 31.60
CA ASP A 64 -11.13 -1.02 31.29
C ASP A 64 -9.67 -0.99 30.80
N SER A 65 -9.52 -0.88 29.50
CA SER A 65 -8.21 -0.76 28.83
C SER A 65 -8.28 0.24 27.69
N ILE A 66 -7.24 1.06 27.61
CA ILE A 66 -7.11 2.05 26.51
C ILE A 66 -7.13 1.42 25.12
N TYR A 67 -6.77 0.14 25.02
CA TYR A 67 -6.73 -0.60 23.75
C TYR A 67 -8.11 -1.12 23.31
N PHE A 68 -9.09 -1.15 24.21
CA PHE A 68 -10.42 -1.70 23.95
C PHE A 68 -11.55 -0.67 24.14
N ARG A 69 -11.19 0.57 24.41
CA ARG A 69 -12.20 1.66 24.47
C ARG A 69 -12.84 1.87 23.11
N SER A 70 -14.16 1.97 23.10
CA SER A 70 -14.87 2.35 21.89
C SER A 70 -14.52 3.78 21.49
N THR A 71 -14.23 3.98 20.21
CA THR A 71 -14.05 5.32 19.65
C THR A 71 -15.38 6.04 19.40
N ASP A 72 -16.51 5.35 19.58
CA ASP A 72 -17.85 5.90 19.32
C ASP A 72 -18.23 6.97 20.34
N GLU A 73 -17.65 6.93 21.55
CA GLU A 73 -17.85 7.91 22.60
C GLU A 73 -17.04 9.21 22.44
N ILE A 74 -16.07 9.20 21.49
CA ILE A 74 -15.22 10.37 21.25
C ILE A 74 -15.91 11.26 20.22
N PRO A 75 -16.12 12.56 20.51
CA PRO A 75 -16.64 13.51 19.53
C PRO A 75 -15.80 13.51 18.26
N GLU A 76 -16.45 13.61 17.10
CA GLU A 76 -15.76 13.54 15.79
C GLU A 76 -14.63 14.57 15.65
N GLU A 77 -14.81 15.74 16.25
CA GLU A 77 -13.84 16.84 16.27
C GLU A 77 -12.58 16.53 17.10
N GLU A 78 -12.66 15.59 18.03
CA GLU A 78 -11.56 15.19 18.91
C GLU A 78 -10.87 13.91 18.42
N LYS A 79 -11.49 13.18 17.53
CA LYS A 79 -10.91 11.95 16.96
C LYS A 79 -9.60 12.26 16.26
N ARG A 80 -8.58 11.48 16.61
CA ARG A 80 -7.29 11.47 15.91
C ARG A 80 -7.23 10.22 15.05
N ILE A 81 -7.16 10.41 13.74
CA ILE A 81 -7.13 9.31 12.79
C ILE A 81 -5.72 9.13 12.23
N ALA A 82 -5.23 7.91 12.26
CA ALA A 82 -3.99 7.53 11.60
C ALA A 82 -4.29 6.88 10.26
N TYR A 83 -3.77 7.45 9.19
CA TYR A 83 -3.85 6.89 7.84
C TYR A 83 -2.54 6.22 7.47
N MET A 84 -2.61 4.99 7.02
CA MET A 84 -1.46 4.27 6.46
C MET A 84 -1.67 4.11 4.96
N VAL A 85 -0.88 4.83 4.16
CA VAL A 85 -0.96 4.83 2.70
C VAL A 85 0.18 3.98 2.14
N VAL A 86 -0.16 2.90 1.46
CA VAL A 86 0.82 1.96 0.88
C VAL A 86 0.89 2.15 -0.62
N THR A 87 2.03 2.59 -1.11
CA THR A 87 2.31 2.78 -2.53
C THR A 87 3.51 1.94 -2.98
N ALA A 88 3.80 1.94 -4.28
CA ALA A 88 5.01 1.31 -4.79
C ALA A 88 6.25 2.19 -4.58
N ASP A 89 7.43 1.55 -4.56
CA ASP A 89 8.71 2.26 -4.54
C ASP A 89 9.10 2.81 -5.91
N LYS A 90 8.59 2.21 -6.99
CA LYS A 90 8.93 2.58 -8.37
C LYS A 90 7.67 2.66 -9.23
N GLY A 91 7.81 3.30 -10.38
CA GLY A 91 6.76 3.34 -11.40
C GLY A 91 6.51 1.98 -12.06
N LEU A 92 5.81 2.01 -13.19
CA LEU A 92 5.39 0.84 -13.98
C LEU A 92 4.38 -0.06 -13.25
N ALA A 93 3.61 0.51 -12.30
CA ALA A 93 2.55 -0.18 -11.56
C ALA A 93 1.14 0.13 -12.12
N GLY A 94 1.04 0.52 -13.39
CA GLY A 94 -0.23 0.96 -13.99
C GLY A 94 -0.84 2.15 -13.23
N SER A 95 -2.14 2.16 -13.06
CA SER A 95 -2.87 3.20 -12.33
C SER A 95 -2.88 3.03 -10.81
N TYR A 96 -2.27 1.96 -10.26
CA TYR A 96 -2.33 1.65 -8.83
C TYR A 96 -1.96 2.84 -7.94
N ASN A 97 -0.76 3.40 -8.12
CA ASN A 97 -0.31 4.50 -7.28
C ASN A 97 -1.22 5.72 -7.41
N HIS A 98 -1.65 6.06 -8.63
CA HIS A 98 -2.53 7.20 -8.87
C HIS A 98 -3.88 7.03 -8.16
N ASN A 99 -4.49 5.86 -8.27
CA ASN A 99 -5.78 5.57 -7.64
C ASN A 99 -5.69 5.61 -6.12
N ILE A 100 -4.66 5.01 -5.53
CA ILE A 100 -4.45 5.03 -4.08
C ILE A 100 -4.23 6.46 -3.57
N LEU A 101 -3.41 7.25 -4.25
CA LEU A 101 -3.15 8.64 -3.84
C LEU A 101 -4.39 9.51 -3.95
N LYS A 102 -5.21 9.34 -4.97
CA LYS A 102 -6.49 10.04 -5.10
C LYS A 102 -7.44 9.72 -3.94
N ILE A 103 -7.62 8.43 -3.63
CA ILE A 103 -8.44 7.99 -2.49
C ILE A 103 -7.88 8.56 -1.17
N ALA A 104 -6.56 8.51 -1.00
CA ALA A 104 -5.92 9.04 0.19
C ALA A 104 -6.18 10.55 0.36
N GLU A 105 -6.10 11.34 -0.71
CA GLU A 105 -6.41 12.77 -0.66
C GLU A 105 -7.87 13.04 -0.26
N GLU A 106 -8.80 12.29 -0.84
CA GLU A 106 -10.23 12.41 -0.54
C GLU A 106 -10.52 12.08 0.94
N GLU A 107 -9.88 11.04 1.49
CA GLU A 107 -10.03 10.65 2.89
C GLU A 107 -9.33 11.63 3.85
N LEU A 108 -8.12 12.06 3.52
CA LEU A 108 -7.36 13.03 4.31
C LEU A 108 -8.09 14.38 4.43
N ALA A 109 -8.85 14.79 3.42
CA ALA A 109 -9.62 16.04 3.45
C ALA A 109 -10.77 16.02 4.48
N LYS A 110 -11.28 14.83 4.83
CA LYS A 110 -12.42 14.70 5.76
C LYS A 110 -12.03 14.94 7.22
N HIS A 111 -10.77 14.69 7.58
CA HIS A 111 -10.33 14.73 8.98
C HIS A 111 -9.17 15.71 9.18
N PRO A 112 -9.40 16.84 9.85
CA PRO A 112 -8.37 17.86 10.08
C PRO A 112 -7.28 17.40 11.06
N LYS A 113 -7.67 16.63 12.10
CA LYS A 113 -6.73 16.07 13.09
C LYS A 113 -6.29 14.65 12.66
N ARG A 114 -5.29 14.59 11.81
CA ARG A 114 -4.82 13.31 11.23
C ARG A 114 -3.33 13.12 11.38
N GLN A 115 -2.93 11.87 11.39
CA GLN A 115 -1.53 11.45 11.30
C GLN A 115 -1.38 10.58 10.05
N LEU A 116 -0.37 10.86 9.24
CA LEU A 116 -0.16 10.17 7.97
C LEU A 116 1.13 9.37 8.00
N TYR A 117 1.02 8.09 7.73
CA TYR A 117 2.13 7.16 7.52
C TYR A 117 2.15 6.73 6.07
N VAL A 118 3.26 6.94 5.40
CA VAL A 118 3.39 6.61 3.97
C VAL A 118 4.46 5.55 3.77
N LEU A 119 4.07 4.43 3.16
CA LEU A 119 4.97 3.38 2.71
C LEU A 119 5.09 3.42 1.19
N GLY A 120 6.31 3.41 0.70
CA GLY A 120 6.65 3.49 -0.72
C GLY A 120 7.09 4.88 -1.17
N GLU A 121 8.14 4.90 -2.00
CA GLU A 121 8.79 6.13 -2.45
C GLU A 121 7.86 7.01 -3.30
N VAL A 122 6.99 6.40 -4.11
CA VAL A 122 6.07 7.16 -4.97
C VAL A 122 5.11 7.99 -4.13
N GLY A 123 4.52 7.38 -3.10
CA GLY A 123 3.61 8.07 -2.18
C GLY A 123 4.33 9.12 -1.35
N ARG A 124 5.52 8.78 -0.84
CA ARG A 124 6.34 9.72 -0.08
C ARG A 124 6.62 10.98 -0.88
N HIS A 125 7.14 10.86 -2.10
CA HIS A 125 7.43 12.02 -2.95
C HIS A 125 6.19 12.82 -3.35
N TYR A 126 5.06 12.15 -3.55
CA TYR A 126 3.83 12.82 -3.95
C TYR A 126 3.22 13.63 -2.80
N LEU A 127 3.10 13.02 -1.62
CA LEU A 127 2.47 13.63 -0.46
C LEU A 127 3.38 14.65 0.23
N ASP A 128 4.69 14.44 0.21
CA ASP A 128 5.67 15.38 0.76
C ASP A 128 5.63 16.75 0.02
N ARG A 129 5.47 16.72 -1.31
CA ARG A 129 5.32 17.95 -2.11
C ARG A 129 4.02 18.72 -1.83
N LYS A 130 2.98 18.04 -1.33
CA LYS A 130 1.67 18.64 -1.01
C LYS A 130 1.52 19.00 0.47
N SER A 131 2.35 18.43 1.33
CA SER A 131 2.35 18.70 2.77
C SER A 131 3.11 19.98 3.14
N VAL A 132 3.15 20.95 2.25
CA VAL A 132 3.55 22.31 2.62
C VAL A 132 2.37 22.98 3.31
N VAL A 133 2.12 22.57 4.52
CA VAL A 133 1.53 23.40 5.60
C VAL A 133 1.94 22.80 6.93
#